data_49d8e41fcef42ddeb172e0024ebaa8ef
#
_entry.id   49d8e41fcef42ddeb172e0024ebaa8ef
#
_cell.length_a   1.000
_cell.length_b   1.000
_cell.length_c   1.000
_cell.angle_alpha   90.00
_cell.angle_beta   90.00
_cell.angle_gamma   90.00
#
_symmetry.space_group_name_H-M   'P 1'
#
loop_
_entity.id
_entity.type
_entity.pdbx_description
1 polymer ?
#
loop_
_entity_poly.entity_id
_entity_poly.type
_entity_poly.pdbx_seq_one_letter_code
_entity_poly.pdbx_strand_id
1 'polypeptide(L)'
;MKKTLRMKKTNNVTLKNKPNDKYPPKIANFLNSIKNQITKNCPYKMNLLKNGARSQNKAGLRISENGSQIKSTYGQLFYYDLVDNAMRVPHWHANGDEIGIVLEGKIRITHWNGNECNKQVFTAEKDGSWYIPRGTLHCLENLSDGKTTFLVGYNHPNAGDRDFLDAWSSLPAEIITASTYLSKEDAAIVKRQQLKNRLSKFEPTTHLASQAEVFSGYTNNFNLTKPLYSSSLGEIKRIDHTNTIEMKNMGWQKTTIKPGTLRVPHWYTNTNVIYYVNKGKGFVTMLDSFGGGDNEKNYKFIVERGDIFAMPVGCFHSVLNIINEDLEFFEILYAENDQSTLNSNTISILIGIQALSSDVAAGALGLSVDHVEKMMTHEAPKYMVQF
;
A
#
# COMPACT_ATOMS: atom_id res chain seq x y z
N MET A 1 -8.60 32.42 45.44
CA MET A 1 -7.45 31.82 44.78
C MET A 1 -7.71 31.69 43.29
N LYS A 2 -7.17 32.57 42.48
CA LYS A 2 -7.28 32.55 41.01
C LYS A 2 -6.13 31.68 40.45
N LYS A 3 -6.43 30.54 39.83
CA LYS A 3 -5.44 29.77 39.08
C LYS A 3 -5.38 30.32 37.66
N THR A 4 -4.26 30.95 37.36
CA THR A 4 -3.89 31.43 36.02
C THR A 4 -3.53 30.24 35.13
N LEU A 5 -4.33 29.99 34.09
CA LEU A 5 -3.96 29.03 33.04
C LEU A 5 -2.83 29.64 32.19
N ARG A 6 -1.66 29.03 32.25
CA ARG A 6 -0.55 29.29 31.33
C ARG A 6 -0.90 28.72 29.95
N MET A 7 -1.14 29.57 28.98
CA MET A 7 -1.17 29.19 27.56
C MET A 7 0.18 28.61 27.16
N LYS A 8 0.20 27.36 26.70
CA LYS A 8 1.36 26.75 26.07
C LYS A 8 1.66 27.43 24.75
N LYS A 9 2.88 27.94 24.61
CA LYS A 9 3.43 28.52 23.38
C LYS A 9 3.26 27.55 22.22
N THR A 10 2.65 28.02 21.15
CA THR A 10 2.58 27.35 19.84
C THR A 10 4.01 27.22 19.29
N ASN A 11 4.55 26.00 19.28
CA ASN A 11 5.78 25.72 18.57
C ASN A 11 5.52 25.90 17.07
N ASN A 12 6.13 26.92 16.48
CA ASN A 12 6.19 27.08 15.02
C ASN A 12 6.85 25.83 14.42
N VAL A 13 6.13 25.17 13.53
CA VAL A 13 6.71 24.09 12.71
C VAL A 13 7.64 24.76 11.70
N THR A 14 8.92 24.81 12.02
CA THR A 14 9.95 25.09 11.03
C THR A 14 10.05 23.85 10.14
N LEU A 15 9.71 24.00 8.86
CA LEU A 15 10.05 23.04 7.83
C LEU A 15 11.58 22.95 7.75
N LYS A 16 12.20 22.09 8.60
CA LYS A 16 13.64 21.83 8.53
C LYS A 16 13.90 21.04 7.25
N ASN A 17 14.35 21.75 6.22
CA ASN A 17 14.81 21.15 4.98
C ASN A 17 16.08 20.34 5.26
N LYS A 18 16.11 19.08 4.84
CA LYS A 18 17.38 18.38 4.65
C LYS A 18 18.14 19.09 3.50
N PRO A 19 19.48 19.06 3.46
CA PRO A 19 20.28 19.80 2.47
C PRO A 19 19.92 19.57 1.00
N ASN A 20 19.20 18.48 0.68
CA ASN A 20 18.77 18.12 -0.65
C ASN A 20 17.30 18.47 -0.99
N ASP A 21 16.52 19.00 -0.04
CA ASP A 21 15.11 19.37 -0.25
C ASP A 21 15.02 20.81 -0.82
N LYS A 22 15.56 21.06 -2.01
CA LYS A 22 15.32 22.33 -2.72
C LYS A 22 13.97 22.26 -3.42
N TYR A 23 12.98 22.93 -2.87
CA TYR A 23 11.72 23.15 -3.56
C TYR A 23 11.96 24.03 -4.82
N PRO A 24 11.36 23.70 -5.99
CA PRO A 24 11.28 24.63 -7.10
C PRO A 24 10.68 25.96 -6.63
N PRO A 25 11.13 27.14 -7.14
CA PRO A 25 10.68 28.44 -6.63
C PRO A 25 9.16 28.63 -6.60
N LYS A 26 8.46 28.19 -7.64
CA LYS A 26 7.00 28.23 -7.72
C LYS A 26 6.34 27.41 -6.60
N ILE A 27 6.86 26.23 -6.32
CA ILE A 27 6.38 25.34 -5.26
C ILE A 27 6.69 25.91 -3.88
N ALA A 28 7.88 26.47 -3.68
CA ALA A 28 8.26 27.14 -2.43
C ALA A 28 7.28 28.28 -2.09
N ASN A 29 6.95 29.13 -3.08
CA ASN A 29 5.98 30.21 -2.93
C ASN A 29 4.58 29.66 -2.59
N PHE A 30 4.13 28.63 -3.30
CA PHE A 30 2.86 27.95 -3.03
C PHE A 30 2.81 27.39 -1.60
N LEU A 31 3.80 26.60 -1.18
CA LEU A 31 3.85 26.02 0.17
C LEU A 31 3.86 27.09 1.26
N ASN A 32 4.57 28.22 1.03
CA ASN A 32 4.56 29.35 1.95
C ASN A 32 3.18 30.01 2.06
N SER A 33 2.46 30.14 0.96
CA SER A 33 1.08 30.73 0.97
C SER A 33 0.07 29.88 1.75
N ILE A 34 0.27 28.56 1.81
CA ILE A 34 -0.65 27.62 2.47
C ILE A 34 -0.11 27.05 3.78
N LYS A 35 1.05 27.49 4.27
CA LYS A 35 1.71 26.89 5.46
C LYS A 35 0.82 26.78 6.70
N ASN A 36 -0.08 27.73 6.91
CA ASN A 36 -1.01 27.74 8.05
C ASN A 36 -2.20 26.78 7.85
N GLN A 37 -2.40 26.26 6.63
CA GLN A 37 -3.45 25.32 6.27
C GLN A 37 -2.95 23.85 6.31
N ILE A 38 -1.63 23.64 6.49
CA ILE A 38 -1.07 22.29 6.54
C ILE A 38 -1.51 21.60 7.84
N THR A 39 -2.19 20.48 7.70
CA THR A 39 -2.68 19.65 8.79
C THR A 39 -1.51 18.92 9.46
N LYS A 40 -1.27 19.22 10.74
CA LYS A 40 -0.16 18.61 11.51
C LYS A 40 -0.41 17.12 11.82
N ASN A 41 -1.64 16.78 12.19
CA ASN A 41 -2.05 15.43 12.58
C ASN A 41 -3.21 15.00 11.67
N CYS A 42 -2.89 14.50 10.48
CA CYS A 42 -3.90 13.93 9.59
C CYS A 42 -4.23 12.51 10.07
N PRO A 43 -5.51 12.20 10.38
CA PRO A 43 -5.89 10.87 10.85
C PRO A 43 -5.80 9.79 9.78
N TYR A 44 -5.63 10.18 8.52
CA TYR A 44 -5.49 9.28 7.37
C TYR A 44 -4.04 8.99 7.01
N LYS A 45 -3.05 9.49 7.79
CA LYS A 45 -1.63 9.38 7.48
C LYS A 45 -0.80 8.98 8.69
N MET A 46 0.18 8.10 8.49
CA MET A 46 1.28 7.85 9.43
C MET A 46 2.58 7.56 8.68
N ASN A 47 3.73 7.65 9.36
CA ASN A 47 4.97 7.10 8.83
C ASN A 47 5.14 5.66 9.32
N LEU A 48 4.96 4.68 8.43
CA LEU A 48 5.03 3.26 8.76
C LEU A 48 6.42 2.88 9.30
N LEU A 49 7.48 3.36 8.66
CA LEU A 49 8.85 3.02 9.03
C LEU A 49 9.29 3.60 10.38
N LYS A 50 8.67 4.71 10.84
CA LYS A 50 8.98 5.36 12.12
C LYS A 50 8.03 4.94 13.24
N ASN A 51 6.74 4.81 12.95
CA ASN A 51 5.66 4.71 13.93
C ASN A 51 4.90 3.38 13.89
N GLY A 52 5.16 2.51 12.91
CA GLY A 52 4.56 1.18 12.82
C GLY A 52 5.02 0.26 13.97
N ALA A 53 4.17 -0.69 14.31
CA ALA A 53 4.50 -1.71 15.30
C ALA A 53 5.64 -2.59 14.76
N ARG A 54 6.74 -2.64 15.51
CA ARG A 54 7.99 -3.33 15.10
C ARG A 54 8.15 -4.66 15.80
N SER A 55 8.54 -5.65 15.03
CA SER A 55 8.99 -6.94 15.53
C SER A 55 10.26 -7.36 14.78
N GLN A 56 11.32 -7.70 15.49
CA GLN A 56 12.62 -8.00 14.92
C GLN A 56 13.30 -9.19 15.61
N ASN A 57 13.97 -10.03 14.82
CA ASN A 57 14.86 -11.09 15.29
C ASN A 57 16.03 -11.29 14.32
N LYS A 58 16.79 -12.39 14.49
CA LYS A 58 17.94 -12.74 13.62
C LYS A 58 17.56 -13.04 12.16
N ALA A 59 16.29 -13.30 11.86
CA ALA A 59 15.78 -13.57 10.51
C ALA A 59 15.32 -12.30 9.79
N GLY A 60 15.07 -11.20 10.50
CA GLY A 60 14.67 -9.97 9.87
C GLY A 60 13.78 -9.06 10.71
N LEU A 61 13.19 -8.11 10.04
CA LEU A 61 12.30 -7.07 10.58
C LEU A 61 10.92 -7.17 9.94
N ARG A 62 9.88 -7.01 10.75
CA ARG A 62 8.49 -6.79 10.34
C ARG A 62 8.00 -5.50 10.96
N ILE A 63 7.40 -4.63 10.16
CA ILE A 63 6.73 -3.42 10.63
C ILE A 63 5.30 -3.46 10.13
N SER A 64 4.34 -3.23 11.01
CA SER A 64 2.93 -3.26 10.65
C SER A 64 2.19 -1.99 11.04
N GLU A 65 1.29 -1.59 10.21
CA GLU A 65 0.15 -0.78 10.57
C GLU A 65 -0.93 -1.73 11.10
N ASN A 66 -1.60 -1.39 12.18
CA ASN A 66 -2.55 -2.29 12.86
C ASN A 66 -4.02 -1.87 12.66
N GLY A 67 -4.40 -1.40 11.49
CA GLY A 67 -5.79 -1.09 11.12
C GLY A 67 -6.49 0.00 11.94
N SER A 68 -5.94 0.37 13.08
CA SER A 68 -6.47 1.44 13.96
C SER A 68 -5.62 2.70 13.97
N GLN A 69 -4.43 2.66 13.38
CA GLN A 69 -3.46 3.76 13.42
C GLN A 69 -3.75 4.84 12.39
N ILE A 70 -4.44 4.50 11.31
CA ILE A 70 -4.97 5.47 10.36
C ILE A 70 -6.48 5.27 10.19
N LYS A 71 -7.22 6.38 10.01
CA LYS A 71 -8.67 6.35 9.85
C LYS A 71 -9.07 5.68 8.53
N SER A 72 -10.15 4.91 8.56
CA SER A 72 -10.77 4.31 7.36
C SER A 72 -9.85 3.39 6.56
N THR A 73 -9.14 2.53 7.26
CA THR A 73 -8.40 1.45 6.59
C THR A 73 -9.31 0.24 6.40
N TYR A 74 -9.59 -0.04 5.14
CA TYR A 74 -10.27 -1.27 4.73
C TYR A 74 -9.30 -2.45 4.61
N GLY A 75 -8.02 -2.19 4.88
CA GLY A 75 -6.95 -3.15 4.79
C GLY A 75 -5.82 -2.86 5.75
N GLN A 76 -4.77 -3.64 5.67
CA GLN A 76 -3.53 -3.46 6.43
C GLN A 76 -2.34 -3.41 5.47
N LEU A 77 -1.26 -2.76 5.92
CA LEU A 77 0.02 -2.75 5.22
C LEU A 77 1.15 -3.14 6.16
N PHE A 78 1.98 -4.04 5.68
CA PHE A 78 3.19 -4.52 6.35
C PHE A 78 4.42 -4.25 5.51
N TYR A 79 5.49 -3.92 6.18
CA TYR A 79 6.83 -3.82 5.60
C TYR A 79 7.70 -4.92 6.20
N TYR A 80 8.43 -5.61 5.35
CA TYR A 80 9.35 -6.69 5.72
C TYR A 80 10.75 -6.43 5.20
N ASP A 81 11.75 -6.72 6.05
CA ASP A 81 13.13 -7.00 5.67
C ASP A 81 13.46 -8.44 6.09
N LEU A 82 13.73 -9.32 5.14
CA LEU A 82 14.27 -10.64 5.41
C LEU A 82 15.78 -10.63 5.10
N VAL A 83 16.59 -11.09 6.05
CA VAL A 83 18.04 -11.27 5.80
C VAL A 83 18.27 -12.54 4.95
N ASP A 84 19.52 -12.82 4.57
CA ASP A 84 19.89 -14.06 3.86
C ASP A 84 19.36 -15.32 4.58
N ASN A 85 18.92 -16.31 3.82
CA ASN A 85 18.37 -17.57 4.33
C ASN A 85 17.28 -17.38 5.40
N ALA A 86 16.47 -16.36 5.25
CA ALA A 86 15.33 -16.11 6.13
C ALA A 86 14.02 -16.27 5.38
N MET A 87 12.96 -16.59 6.13
CA MET A 87 11.61 -16.74 5.62
C MET A 87 10.57 -16.09 6.54
N ARG A 88 9.47 -15.65 5.94
CA ARG A 88 8.19 -15.58 6.60
C ARG A 88 7.67 -17.02 6.67
N VAL A 89 7.52 -17.54 7.86
CA VAL A 89 7.21 -18.95 8.10
C VAL A 89 5.92 -19.38 7.40
N PRO A 90 5.71 -20.69 7.14
CA PRO A 90 4.44 -21.19 6.60
C PRO A 90 3.24 -20.75 7.45
N HIS A 91 2.24 -20.17 6.80
CA HIS A 91 1.06 -19.61 7.47
C HIS A 91 -0.12 -19.45 6.49
N TRP A 92 -1.27 -19.05 6.99
CA TRP A 92 -2.42 -18.62 6.21
C TRP A 92 -3.17 -17.48 6.91
N HIS A 93 -3.99 -16.77 6.16
CA HIS A 93 -4.86 -15.71 6.66
C HIS A 93 -6.30 -16.19 6.68
N ALA A 94 -6.97 -16.11 7.84
CA ALA A 94 -8.31 -16.66 7.98
C ALA A 94 -9.40 -15.81 7.29
N ASN A 95 -9.19 -14.50 7.18
CA ASN A 95 -10.22 -13.53 6.82
C ASN A 95 -9.75 -12.43 5.85
N GLY A 96 -8.57 -12.53 5.29
CA GLY A 96 -8.03 -11.55 4.34
C GLY A 96 -7.22 -12.20 3.23
N ASP A 97 -7.38 -11.70 2.01
CA ASP A 97 -6.49 -12.02 0.90
C ASP A 97 -5.21 -11.19 1.04
N GLU A 98 -4.11 -11.71 0.56
CA GLU A 98 -2.80 -11.07 0.60
C GLU A 98 -2.36 -10.63 -0.80
N ILE A 99 -1.81 -9.42 -0.92
CA ILE A 99 -0.97 -9.05 -2.06
C ILE A 99 0.37 -8.54 -1.59
N GLY A 100 1.43 -8.83 -2.34
CA GLY A 100 2.77 -8.35 -2.03
C GLY A 100 3.48 -7.74 -3.21
N ILE A 101 4.50 -6.95 -2.93
CA ILE A 101 5.39 -6.30 -3.90
C ILE A 101 6.81 -6.26 -3.39
N VAL A 102 7.78 -6.69 -4.20
CA VAL A 102 9.20 -6.62 -3.86
C VAL A 102 9.74 -5.23 -4.16
N LEU A 103 10.31 -4.57 -3.15
CA LEU A 103 11.00 -3.29 -3.27
C LEU A 103 12.49 -3.48 -3.61
N GLU A 104 13.11 -4.53 -3.06
CA GLU A 104 14.54 -4.85 -3.25
C GLU A 104 14.77 -6.35 -3.02
N GLY A 105 15.65 -6.94 -3.83
CA GLY A 105 16.04 -8.35 -3.72
C GLY A 105 15.12 -9.29 -4.50
N LYS A 106 15.11 -10.55 -4.09
CA LYS A 106 14.34 -11.64 -4.73
C LYS A 106 13.74 -12.54 -3.66
N ILE A 107 12.49 -12.95 -3.85
CA ILE A 107 11.75 -13.81 -2.95
C ILE A 107 11.17 -15.00 -3.70
N ARG A 108 11.14 -16.17 -3.07
CA ARG A 108 10.36 -17.32 -3.52
C ARG A 108 9.08 -17.39 -2.71
N ILE A 109 7.98 -17.60 -3.40
CA ILE A 109 6.66 -17.80 -2.84
C ILE A 109 6.23 -19.23 -3.13
N THR A 110 5.91 -19.97 -2.08
CA THR A 110 5.24 -21.27 -2.18
C THR A 110 3.85 -21.13 -1.61
N HIS A 111 2.82 -21.47 -2.36
CA HIS A 111 1.46 -21.51 -1.83
C HIS A 111 0.69 -22.74 -2.27
N TRP A 112 -0.29 -23.12 -1.47
CA TRP A 112 -1.11 -24.31 -1.70
C TRP A 112 -2.53 -24.10 -1.14
N ASN A 113 -3.51 -24.26 -2.00
CA ASN A 113 -4.93 -24.04 -1.69
C ASN A 113 -5.69 -25.32 -1.32
N GLY A 114 -4.97 -26.45 -1.11
CA GLY A 114 -5.58 -27.72 -0.70
C GLY A 114 -5.98 -28.63 -1.87
N ASN A 115 -5.93 -28.18 -3.12
CA ASN A 115 -6.14 -29.03 -4.27
C ASN A 115 -4.85 -29.79 -4.61
N GLU A 116 -4.93 -31.12 -4.74
CA GLU A 116 -3.76 -32.02 -4.86
C GLU A 116 -2.77 -31.66 -5.99
N CYS A 117 -3.27 -31.04 -7.05
CA CYS A 117 -2.45 -30.64 -8.19
C CYS A 117 -1.99 -29.18 -8.17
N ASN A 118 -2.32 -28.38 -7.17
CA ASN A 118 -2.19 -26.92 -7.23
C ASN A 118 -1.22 -26.33 -6.20
N LYS A 119 -0.14 -27.04 -5.88
CA LYS A 119 1.01 -26.40 -5.26
C LYS A 119 1.67 -25.48 -6.29
N GLN A 120 1.71 -24.19 -5.99
CA GLN A 120 2.36 -23.18 -6.81
C GLN A 120 3.69 -22.77 -6.16
N VAL A 121 4.74 -22.72 -6.97
CA VAL A 121 6.05 -22.18 -6.56
C VAL A 121 6.47 -21.18 -7.63
N PHE A 122 6.70 -19.94 -7.25
CA PHE A 122 7.16 -18.90 -8.15
C PHE A 122 8.08 -17.92 -7.45
N THR A 123 8.82 -17.14 -8.23
CA THR A 123 9.69 -16.11 -7.70
C THR A 123 9.19 -14.72 -8.08
N ALA A 124 9.47 -13.75 -7.20
CA ALA A 124 9.29 -12.33 -7.49
C ALA A 124 10.58 -11.59 -7.13
N GLU A 125 11.01 -10.70 -8.00
CA GLU A 125 12.13 -9.78 -7.79
C GLU A 125 11.65 -8.35 -7.81
N LYS A 126 12.53 -7.38 -7.69
CA LYS A 126 12.15 -5.95 -7.64
C LYS A 126 11.04 -5.61 -8.63
N ASP A 127 10.01 -4.90 -8.15
CA ASP A 127 8.78 -4.54 -8.87
C ASP A 127 7.88 -5.75 -9.22
N GLY A 128 8.23 -6.96 -8.79
CA GLY A 128 7.39 -8.16 -8.88
C GLY A 128 6.38 -8.23 -7.76
N SER A 129 5.15 -8.63 -8.09
CA SER A 129 4.02 -8.76 -7.17
C SER A 129 3.49 -10.19 -7.12
N TRP A 130 2.78 -10.50 -6.05
CA TRP A 130 2.03 -11.75 -5.89
C TRP A 130 0.68 -11.53 -5.25
N TYR A 131 -0.21 -12.51 -5.41
CA TYR A 131 -1.50 -12.57 -4.76
C TYR A 131 -1.73 -13.93 -4.12
N ILE A 132 -2.27 -13.95 -2.92
CA ILE A 132 -2.59 -15.18 -2.18
C ILE A 132 -3.99 -15.07 -1.62
N PRO A 133 -4.92 -15.95 -2.07
CA PRO A 133 -6.28 -16.00 -1.51
C PRO A 133 -6.27 -16.37 -0.03
N ARG A 134 -7.24 -15.87 0.72
CA ARG A 134 -7.46 -16.25 2.12
C ARG A 134 -7.56 -17.76 2.29
N GLY A 135 -7.12 -18.27 3.43
CA GLY A 135 -7.13 -19.71 3.75
C GLY A 135 -6.02 -20.51 3.07
N THR A 136 -5.28 -19.93 2.12
CA THR A 136 -4.20 -20.61 1.39
C THR A 136 -2.93 -20.68 2.24
N LEU A 137 -2.41 -21.90 2.48
CA LEU A 137 -1.12 -22.10 3.13
C LEU A 137 0.00 -21.57 2.23
N HIS A 138 0.87 -20.72 2.76
CA HIS A 138 1.98 -20.15 2.01
C HIS A 138 3.19 -19.81 2.88
N CYS A 139 4.36 -19.66 2.24
CA CYS A 139 5.57 -19.12 2.85
C CYS A 139 6.34 -18.25 1.84
N LEU A 140 7.15 -17.34 2.38
CA LEU A 140 7.95 -16.39 1.61
C LEU A 140 9.41 -16.53 2.03
N GLU A 141 10.28 -16.89 1.08
CA GLU A 141 11.68 -17.21 1.35
C GLU A 141 12.60 -16.23 0.62
N ASN A 142 13.54 -15.63 1.34
CA ASN A 142 14.55 -14.77 0.72
C ASN A 142 15.52 -15.61 -0.13
N LEU A 143 15.65 -15.26 -1.40
CA LEU A 143 16.60 -15.87 -2.35
C LEU A 143 17.81 -14.99 -2.68
N SER A 144 17.92 -13.81 -2.08
CA SER A 144 19.06 -12.91 -2.29
C SER A 144 20.25 -13.30 -1.38
N ASP A 145 21.46 -13.06 -1.84
CA ASP A 145 22.70 -13.16 -1.03
C ASP A 145 22.81 -12.08 0.06
N GLY A 146 21.72 -11.39 0.33
CA GLY A 146 21.61 -10.34 1.30
C GLY A 146 20.16 -10.14 1.71
N LYS A 147 19.80 -8.89 1.93
CA LYS A 147 18.46 -8.54 2.37
C LYS A 147 17.47 -8.49 1.21
N THR A 148 16.27 -9.03 1.42
CA THR A 148 15.10 -8.77 0.58
C THR A 148 14.08 -7.90 1.34
N THR A 149 13.63 -6.83 0.69
CA THR A 149 12.63 -5.88 1.23
C THR A 149 11.35 -5.94 0.41
N PHE A 150 10.20 -6.07 1.07
CA PHE A 150 8.91 -6.11 0.41
C PHE A 150 7.78 -5.53 1.27
N LEU A 151 6.69 -5.17 0.60
CA LEU A 151 5.42 -4.80 1.23
C LEU A 151 4.42 -5.93 1.07
N VAL A 152 3.55 -6.05 2.06
CA VAL A 152 2.39 -6.96 2.03
C VAL A 152 1.16 -6.19 2.43
N GLY A 153 0.13 -6.26 1.60
CA GLY A 153 -1.18 -5.68 1.86
C GLY A 153 -2.25 -6.74 2.05
N TYR A 154 -3.24 -6.45 2.88
CA TYR A 154 -4.40 -7.32 3.13
C TYR A 154 -5.68 -6.53 2.91
N ASN A 155 -6.72 -7.16 2.35
CA ASN A 155 -8.05 -6.56 2.19
C ASN A 155 -8.91 -6.66 3.46
N HIS A 156 -8.28 -6.75 4.62
CA HIS A 156 -8.96 -6.76 5.91
C HIS A 156 -8.17 -5.93 6.92
N PRO A 157 -8.80 -5.03 7.71
CA PRO A 157 -8.11 -4.14 8.63
C PRO A 157 -7.46 -4.87 9.83
N ASN A 158 -7.78 -6.14 10.01
CA ASN A 158 -7.19 -7.03 11.01
C ASN A 158 -7.12 -8.44 10.43
N ALA A 159 -6.21 -8.66 9.48
CA ALA A 159 -6.01 -9.96 8.87
C ALA A 159 -5.53 -10.98 9.91
N GLY A 160 -6.28 -12.06 10.03
CA GLY A 160 -6.03 -13.10 11.03
C GLY A 160 -4.92 -14.05 10.58
N ASP A 161 -3.70 -13.75 10.98
CA ASP A 161 -2.53 -14.63 10.81
C ASP A 161 -2.68 -15.94 11.60
N ARG A 162 -2.40 -17.06 10.96
CA ARG A 162 -2.34 -18.40 11.56
C ARG A 162 -1.05 -19.07 11.13
N ASP A 163 -0.03 -19.03 12.00
CA ASP A 163 1.23 -19.71 11.72
C ASP A 163 1.06 -21.22 11.84
N PHE A 164 1.65 -21.95 10.90
CA PHE A 164 1.56 -23.40 10.83
C PHE A 164 2.11 -24.07 12.09
N LEU A 165 3.22 -23.54 12.61
CA LEU A 165 3.80 -24.04 13.85
C LEU A 165 2.89 -23.81 15.07
N ASP A 166 2.24 -22.64 15.17
CA ASP A 166 1.29 -22.35 16.26
C ASP A 166 0.10 -23.32 16.22
N ALA A 167 -0.41 -23.62 15.00
CA ALA A 167 -1.47 -24.59 14.81
C ALA A 167 -1.03 -25.99 15.26
N TRP A 168 0.15 -26.45 14.85
CA TRP A 168 0.68 -27.76 15.25
C TRP A 168 0.92 -27.84 16.75
N SER A 169 1.58 -26.84 17.33
CA SER A 169 1.89 -26.80 18.76
C SER A 169 0.65 -26.79 19.66
N SER A 170 -0.51 -26.39 19.13
CA SER A 170 -1.79 -26.44 19.85
C SER A 170 -2.38 -27.84 19.96
N LEU A 171 -1.94 -28.79 19.14
CA LEU A 171 -2.46 -30.15 19.12
C LEU A 171 -1.86 -31.01 20.27
N PRO A 172 -2.58 -32.03 20.78
CA PRO A 172 -1.98 -33.08 21.57
C PRO A 172 -0.83 -33.78 20.84
N ALA A 173 0.20 -34.20 21.57
CA ALA A 173 1.37 -34.85 20.97
C ALA A 173 0.98 -36.15 20.23
N GLU A 174 0.00 -36.88 20.73
CA GLU A 174 -0.54 -38.09 20.13
C GLU A 174 -1.16 -37.84 18.76
N ILE A 175 -1.84 -36.70 18.59
CA ILE A 175 -2.40 -36.29 17.28
C ILE A 175 -1.28 -35.92 16.32
N ILE A 176 -0.26 -35.19 16.78
CA ILE A 176 0.91 -34.84 15.94
C ILE A 176 1.58 -36.12 15.47
N THR A 177 1.93 -37.04 16.34
CA THR A 177 2.56 -38.33 16.01
C THR A 177 1.74 -39.16 15.03
N ALA A 178 0.44 -39.29 15.30
CA ALA A 178 -0.45 -40.10 14.45
C ALA A 178 -0.63 -39.52 13.03
N SER A 179 -0.58 -38.19 12.89
CA SER A 179 -0.82 -37.51 11.59
C SER A 179 0.43 -37.19 10.80
N THR A 180 1.61 -37.25 11.42
CA THR A 180 2.87 -36.83 10.77
C THR A 180 3.97 -37.90 10.78
N TYR A 181 3.75 -39.00 11.48
CA TYR A 181 4.74 -40.07 11.73
C TYR A 181 6.00 -39.58 12.50
N LEU A 182 5.96 -38.40 13.11
CA LEU A 182 7.02 -37.94 14.00
C LEU A 182 7.11 -38.81 15.25
N SER A 183 8.31 -38.93 15.81
CA SER A 183 8.50 -39.55 17.13
C SER A 183 7.80 -38.71 18.23
N LYS A 184 7.58 -39.30 19.39
CA LYS A 184 7.04 -38.56 20.56
C LYS A 184 8.01 -37.46 21.01
N GLU A 185 9.30 -37.69 20.88
CA GLU A 185 10.37 -36.77 21.20
C GLU A 185 10.32 -35.55 20.24
N ASP A 186 10.20 -35.79 18.94
CA ASP A 186 10.08 -34.71 17.93
C ASP A 186 8.79 -33.92 18.09
N ALA A 187 7.65 -34.58 18.33
CA ALA A 187 6.39 -33.92 18.62
C ALA A 187 6.47 -33.02 19.87
N ALA A 188 7.22 -33.45 20.90
CA ALA A 188 7.48 -32.61 22.07
C ALA A 188 8.38 -31.43 21.78
N ILE A 189 9.30 -31.53 20.81
CA ILE A 189 10.09 -30.37 20.32
C ILE A 189 9.19 -29.37 19.63
N VAL A 190 8.33 -29.81 18.70
CA VAL A 190 7.36 -28.93 18.01
C VAL A 190 6.48 -28.16 19.01
N LYS A 191 5.95 -28.82 20.03
CA LYS A 191 5.11 -28.21 21.05
C LYS A 191 5.81 -27.12 21.89
N ARG A 192 7.12 -27.17 22.00
CA ARG A 192 7.92 -26.18 22.76
C ARG A 192 8.39 -25.00 21.93
N GLN A 193 8.25 -25.07 20.59
CA GLN A 193 8.67 -23.98 19.73
C GLN A 193 7.74 -22.78 19.86
N GLN A 194 8.35 -21.59 19.88
CA GLN A 194 7.62 -20.32 19.85
C GLN A 194 8.34 -19.36 18.89
N LEU A 195 7.65 -18.87 17.91
CA LEU A 195 8.15 -17.89 16.96
C LEU A 195 7.74 -16.49 17.38
N LYS A 196 8.68 -15.68 17.85
CA LYS A 196 8.38 -14.35 18.40
C LYS A 196 7.91 -13.32 17.35
N ASN A 197 8.29 -13.44 16.08
CA ASN A 197 7.92 -12.46 15.06
C ASN A 197 7.57 -13.09 13.71
N ARG A 198 7.23 -14.37 13.71
CA ARG A 198 6.78 -15.08 12.51
C ARG A 198 7.82 -15.15 11.40
N LEU A 199 9.08 -14.81 11.72
CA LEU A 199 10.24 -14.93 10.84
C LEU A 199 11.21 -15.95 11.40
N SER A 200 11.78 -16.78 10.53
CA SER A 200 12.79 -17.78 10.88
C SER A 200 13.89 -17.83 9.85
N LYS A 201 15.05 -18.30 10.26
CA LYS A 201 16.09 -18.76 9.34
C LYS A 201 15.83 -20.20 8.97
N PHE A 202 16.28 -20.59 7.78
CA PHE A 202 16.31 -21.99 7.31
C PHE A 202 17.71 -22.34 6.80
N GLU A 203 18.03 -23.62 6.80
CA GLU A 203 19.24 -24.14 6.16
C GLU A 203 18.92 -24.41 4.69
N PRO A 204 19.56 -23.69 3.74
CA PRO A 204 19.33 -23.96 2.32
C PRO A 204 19.82 -25.37 1.98
N THR A 205 18.92 -26.20 1.47
CA THR A 205 19.25 -27.53 0.94
C THR A 205 19.30 -27.47 -0.59
N THR A 206 20.16 -28.27 -1.20
CA THR A 206 20.28 -28.36 -2.66
C THR A 206 19.00 -28.76 -3.38
N HIS A 207 18.04 -29.37 -2.68
CA HIS A 207 16.72 -29.72 -3.20
C HIS A 207 15.80 -28.53 -3.48
N LEU A 208 16.07 -27.35 -2.90
CA LEU A 208 15.25 -26.15 -3.11
C LEU A 208 15.44 -25.54 -4.51
N ALA A 209 16.57 -25.80 -5.16
CA ALA A 209 16.88 -25.31 -6.51
C ALA A 209 16.11 -26.04 -7.63
N SER A 210 15.54 -27.21 -7.36
CA SER A 210 14.95 -28.09 -8.37
C SER A 210 13.41 -28.05 -8.47
N GLN A 211 12.73 -27.25 -7.66
CA GLN A 211 11.29 -27.08 -7.81
C GLN A 211 11.04 -26.16 -9.02
N ALA A 212 10.50 -26.73 -10.09
CA ALA A 212 10.15 -25.99 -11.29
C ALA A 212 9.21 -24.82 -10.93
N GLU A 213 9.57 -23.62 -11.39
CA GLU A 213 8.68 -22.48 -11.33
C GLU A 213 7.48 -22.77 -12.25
N VAL A 214 6.30 -22.87 -11.67
CA VAL A 214 5.08 -22.97 -12.44
C VAL A 214 4.66 -21.54 -12.77
N PHE A 215 4.42 -21.25 -14.06
CA PHE A 215 3.82 -19.97 -14.45
C PHE A 215 2.47 -19.84 -13.75
N SER A 216 2.35 -18.85 -12.91
CA SER A 216 1.22 -18.70 -12.00
C SER A 216 0.41 -17.47 -12.40
N GLY A 217 -0.92 -17.62 -12.51
CA GLY A 217 -1.87 -16.51 -12.59
C GLY A 217 -1.88 -15.61 -11.34
N TYR A 218 -1.05 -15.92 -10.35
CA TYR A 218 -0.93 -15.23 -9.07
C TYR A 218 0.23 -14.22 -8.99
N THR A 219 1.04 -14.09 -10.04
CA THR A 219 2.21 -13.20 -10.03
C THR A 219 2.30 -12.34 -11.30
N ASN A 220 2.88 -11.16 -11.16
CA ASN A 220 3.17 -10.25 -12.26
C ASN A 220 4.35 -9.33 -11.88
N ASN A 221 4.85 -8.53 -12.83
CA ASN A 221 5.91 -7.56 -12.58
C ASN A 221 5.58 -6.23 -13.30
N PHE A 222 5.74 -5.11 -12.59
CA PHE A 222 5.53 -3.77 -13.17
C PHE A 222 6.41 -3.48 -14.37
N ASN A 223 7.59 -4.08 -14.47
CA ASN A 223 8.48 -3.91 -15.63
C ASN A 223 7.91 -4.56 -16.91
N LEU A 224 7.05 -5.58 -16.75
CA LEU A 224 6.38 -6.27 -17.85
C LEU A 224 4.97 -5.71 -18.14
N THR A 225 4.48 -4.82 -17.28
CA THR A 225 3.12 -4.28 -17.37
C THR A 225 3.11 -3.01 -18.23
N LYS A 226 2.18 -2.98 -19.20
CA LYS A 226 1.94 -1.78 -20.02
C LYS A 226 1.40 -0.65 -19.13
N PRO A 227 1.95 0.59 -19.25
CA PRO A 227 1.46 1.71 -18.49
C PRO A 227 0.01 2.09 -18.88
N LEU A 228 -0.78 2.44 -17.88
CA LEU A 228 -2.08 3.12 -18.06
C LEU A 228 -1.90 4.55 -18.54
N TYR A 229 -0.79 5.16 -18.12
CA TYR A 229 -0.38 6.50 -18.50
C TYR A 229 1.14 6.59 -18.49
N SER A 230 1.71 7.23 -19.50
CA SER A 230 3.12 7.54 -19.59
C SER A 230 3.34 8.83 -20.39
N SER A 231 4.08 9.77 -19.82
CA SER A 231 4.44 11.04 -20.45
C SER A 231 5.71 11.63 -19.80
N SER A 232 6.12 12.82 -20.24
CA SER A 232 7.18 13.59 -19.57
C SER A 232 6.82 14.01 -18.13
N LEU A 233 5.55 13.94 -17.74
CA LEU A 233 5.05 14.30 -16.41
C LEU A 233 5.08 13.14 -15.42
N GLY A 234 5.18 11.89 -15.90
CA GLY A 234 5.23 10.72 -15.06
C GLY A 234 4.62 9.47 -15.69
N GLU A 235 4.45 8.44 -14.87
CA GLU A 235 3.95 7.14 -15.30
C GLU A 235 2.99 6.55 -14.26
N ILE A 236 1.97 5.82 -14.73
CA ILE A 236 1.08 5.01 -13.90
C ILE A 236 1.00 3.61 -14.52
N LYS A 237 1.34 2.60 -13.74
CA LYS A 237 1.18 1.18 -14.08
C LYS A 237 0.28 0.49 -13.07
N ARG A 238 -0.44 -0.53 -13.50
CA ARG A 238 -1.36 -1.28 -12.63
C ARG A 238 -1.23 -2.79 -12.85
N ILE A 239 -1.28 -3.52 -11.76
CA ILE A 239 -1.38 -4.98 -11.70
C ILE A 239 -2.70 -5.30 -11.00
N ASP A 240 -3.63 -5.92 -11.69
CA ASP A 240 -4.93 -6.35 -11.20
C ASP A 240 -5.44 -7.55 -12.02
N HIS A 241 -6.70 -7.93 -11.86
CA HIS A 241 -7.30 -9.07 -12.56
C HIS A 241 -7.22 -8.99 -14.09
N THR A 242 -7.01 -7.82 -14.68
CA THR A 242 -6.90 -7.67 -16.15
C THR A 242 -5.58 -8.19 -16.70
N ASN A 243 -4.57 -8.34 -15.86
CA ASN A 243 -3.25 -8.84 -16.23
C ASN A 243 -2.68 -9.87 -15.23
N THR A 244 -3.42 -10.18 -14.16
CA THR A 244 -3.09 -11.21 -13.16
C THR A 244 -4.41 -11.86 -12.72
N ILE A 245 -4.80 -12.92 -13.41
CA ILE A 245 -6.17 -13.45 -13.44
C ILE A 245 -6.78 -13.77 -12.07
N GLU A 246 -5.95 -14.16 -11.10
CA GLU A 246 -6.43 -14.52 -9.75
C GLU A 246 -6.58 -13.30 -8.83
N MET A 247 -6.04 -12.15 -9.20
CA MET A 247 -6.08 -10.91 -8.41
C MET A 247 -7.40 -10.15 -8.62
N LYS A 248 -8.51 -10.71 -8.14
CA LYS A 248 -9.87 -10.24 -8.49
C LYS A 248 -10.31 -8.99 -7.74
N ASN A 249 -10.11 -8.96 -6.43
CA ASN A 249 -10.66 -7.93 -5.53
C ASN A 249 -9.62 -6.96 -4.99
N MET A 250 -8.37 -7.15 -5.36
CA MET A 250 -7.24 -6.30 -4.98
C MET A 250 -6.36 -6.00 -6.19
N GLY A 251 -5.48 -5.03 -6.06
CA GLY A 251 -4.48 -4.73 -7.07
C GLY A 251 -3.40 -3.80 -6.55
N TRP A 252 -2.30 -3.74 -7.29
CA TRP A 252 -1.24 -2.78 -7.10
C TRP A 252 -1.27 -1.73 -8.21
N GLN A 253 -1.08 -0.47 -7.84
CA GLN A 253 -0.73 0.58 -8.79
C GLN A 253 0.60 1.20 -8.36
N LYS A 254 1.50 1.39 -9.32
CA LYS A 254 2.75 2.13 -9.15
C LYS A 254 2.62 3.43 -9.88
N THR A 255 2.76 4.56 -9.16
CA THR A 255 2.70 5.90 -9.73
C THR A 255 4.02 6.62 -9.51
N THR A 256 4.59 7.15 -10.58
CA THR A 256 5.76 8.02 -10.57
C THR A 256 5.35 9.40 -11.06
N ILE A 257 5.60 10.43 -10.27
CA ILE A 257 5.28 11.84 -10.58
C ILE A 257 6.59 12.62 -10.69
N LYS A 258 6.84 13.24 -11.85
CA LYS A 258 8.04 14.04 -12.11
C LYS A 258 8.04 15.33 -11.28
N PRO A 259 9.21 15.99 -11.08
CA PRO A 259 9.31 17.26 -10.36
C PRO A 259 8.30 18.31 -10.84
N GLY A 260 7.62 18.96 -9.88
CA GLY A 260 6.66 20.03 -10.19
C GLY A 260 5.38 19.57 -10.87
N THR A 261 5.12 18.28 -10.95
CA THR A 261 3.92 17.73 -11.58
C THR A 261 2.86 17.44 -10.51
N LEU A 262 1.62 17.73 -10.86
CA LEU A 262 0.42 17.45 -10.07
C LEU A 262 -0.29 16.21 -10.65
N ARG A 263 -0.51 15.18 -9.84
CA ARG A 263 -1.57 14.21 -10.06
C ARG A 263 -2.88 14.94 -9.84
N VAL A 264 -3.66 15.11 -10.92
CA VAL A 264 -4.84 15.99 -10.90
C VAL A 264 -5.83 15.61 -9.82
N PRO A 265 -6.63 16.55 -9.29
CA PRO A 265 -7.69 16.25 -8.35
C PRO A 265 -8.67 15.24 -8.95
N HIS A 266 -8.90 14.15 -8.21
CA HIS A 266 -9.74 13.03 -8.65
C HIS A 266 -10.27 12.24 -7.45
N TRP A 267 -11.19 11.31 -7.73
CA TRP A 267 -11.62 10.29 -6.78
C TRP A 267 -11.79 8.94 -7.48
N TYR A 268 -11.70 7.87 -6.71
CA TYR A 268 -12.03 6.52 -7.16
C TYR A 268 -13.53 6.28 -6.95
N THR A 269 -14.21 5.70 -7.94
CA THR A 269 -15.66 5.51 -7.91
C THR A 269 -16.11 4.32 -7.06
N ASN A 270 -15.23 3.33 -6.87
CA ASN A 270 -15.55 2.06 -6.19
C ASN A 270 -14.32 1.38 -5.59
N THR A 271 -13.27 2.13 -5.26
CA THR A 271 -12.00 1.58 -4.79
C THR A 271 -11.52 2.36 -3.57
N ASN A 272 -11.20 1.64 -2.51
CA ASN A 272 -10.43 2.16 -1.38
C ASN A 272 -8.95 2.01 -1.67
N VAL A 273 -8.11 2.95 -1.24
CA VAL A 273 -6.69 2.95 -1.56
C VAL A 273 -5.84 3.20 -0.32
N ILE A 274 -4.79 2.40 -0.15
CA ILE A 274 -3.67 2.73 0.76
C ILE A 274 -2.44 3.01 -0.09
N TYR A 275 -1.85 4.16 0.13
CA TYR A 275 -0.60 4.62 -0.49
C TYR A 275 0.59 4.29 0.41
N TYR A 276 1.70 3.86 -0.18
CA TYR A 276 3.03 3.80 0.45
C TYR A 276 4.00 4.62 -0.36
N VAL A 277 4.60 5.64 0.25
CA VAL A 277 5.61 6.50 -0.40
C VAL A 277 6.96 5.79 -0.38
N ASN A 278 7.42 5.35 -1.55
CA ASN A 278 8.70 4.65 -1.71
C ASN A 278 9.87 5.63 -1.87
N LYS A 279 9.65 6.73 -2.60
CA LYS A 279 10.68 7.73 -2.89
C LYS A 279 10.07 9.13 -3.02
N GLY A 280 10.85 10.14 -2.72
CA GLY A 280 10.48 11.53 -2.95
C GLY A 280 9.65 12.16 -1.83
N LYS A 281 9.05 13.31 -2.14
CA LYS A 281 8.23 14.08 -1.22
C LYS A 281 7.07 14.73 -1.97
N GLY A 282 5.87 14.60 -1.43
CA GLY A 282 4.64 15.11 -2.04
C GLY A 282 3.81 15.99 -1.08
N PHE A 283 3.02 16.86 -1.67
CA PHE A 283 1.95 17.57 -0.98
C PHE A 283 0.60 16.97 -1.40
N VAL A 284 -0.19 16.59 -0.43
CA VAL A 284 -1.50 15.93 -0.63
C VAL A 284 -2.60 16.84 -0.16
N THR A 285 -3.65 16.98 -0.97
CA THR A 285 -4.94 17.52 -0.55
C THR A 285 -5.97 16.40 -0.52
N MET A 286 -6.87 16.42 0.45
CA MET A 286 -7.88 15.40 0.65
C MET A 286 -9.15 16.02 1.25
N LEU A 287 -10.30 15.74 0.63
CA LEU A 287 -11.61 16.02 1.20
C LEU A 287 -12.15 14.75 1.86
N ASP A 288 -12.37 14.80 3.17
CA ASP A 288 -12.93 13.68 3.92
C ASP A 288 -14.43 13.52 3.61
N SER A 289 -14.77 12.48 2.87
CA SER A 289 -16.14 12.21 2.43
C SER A 289 -17.04 11.56 3.50
N PHE A 290 -16.46 11.12 4.64
CA PHE A 290 -17.22 10.43 5.69
C PHE A 290 -17.87 11.36 6.73
N GLY A 291 -17.63 12.65 6.63
CA GLY A 291 -18.12 13.64 7.59
C GLY A 291 -19.59 14.01 7.43
N GLY A 292 -20.15 13.96 6.25
CA GLY A 292 -21.50 14.39 5.88
C GLY A 292 -21.91 15.78 6.41
N GLY A 293 -22.31 16.71 5.56
CA GLY A 293 -22.75 18.05 5.97
C GLY A 293 -21.66 18.89 6.63
N ASP A 294 -21.97 19.58 7.74
CA ASP A 294 -21.07 20.53 8.42
C ASP A 294 -19.78 19.92 9.01
N ASN A 295 -19.61 18.60 8.94
CA ASN A 295 -18.44 17.87 9.46
C ASN A 295 -17.39 17.53 8.39
N GLU A 296 -17.54 17.95 7.15
CA GLU A 296 -16.55 17.77 6.11
C GLU A 296 -15.22 18.44 6.50
N LYS A 297 -14.15 17.68 6.42
CA LYS A 297 -12.81 18.17 6.74
C LYS A 297 -11.89 18.10 5.53
N ASN A 298 -11.28 19.23 5.23
CA ASN A 298 -10.20 19.32 4.27
C ASN A 298 -8.86 19.08 4.97
N TYR A 299 -8.14 18.06 4.52
CA TYR A 299 -6.79 17.80 4.98
C TYR A 299 -5.77 18.18 3.92
N LYS A 300 -4.70 18.83 4.34
CA LYS A 300 -3.55 19.22 3.51
C LYS A 300 -2.29 18.80 4.24
N PHE A 301 -1.54 17.86 3.70
CA PHE A 301 -0.39 17.31 4.40
C PHE A 301 0.76 16.98 3.46
N ILE A 302 1.97 16.93 4.00
CA ILE A 302 3.17 16.52 3.28
C ILE A 302 3.41 15.05 3.54
N VAL A 303 3.82 14.32 2.50
CA VAL A 303 4.21 12.91 2.55
C VAL A 303 5.67 12.77 2.13
N GLU A 304 6.37 11.82 2.73
CA GLU A 304 7.76 11.47 2.42
C GLU A 304 7.98 9.96 2.51
N ARG A 305 9.15 9.48 2.11
CA ARG A 305 9.48 8.04 2.14
C ARG A 305 9.09 7.38 3.47
N GLY A 306 8.40 6.25 3.37
CA GLY A 306 7.89 5.46 4.50
C GLY A 306 6.56 5.94 5.04
N ASP A 307 6.00 7.04 4.52
CA ASP A 307 4.64 7.43 4.85
C ASP A 307 3.64 6.50 4.15
N ILE A 308 2.59 6.17 4.88
CA ILE A 308 1.36 5.59 4.34
C ILE A 308 0.20 6.56 4.56
N PHE A 309 -0.74 6.57 3.64
CA PHE A 309 -1.98 7.33 3.78
C PHE A 309 -3.14 6.64 3.07
N ALA A 310 -4.33 6.77 3.63
CA ALA A 310 -5.54 6.12 3.12
C ALA A 310 -6.43 7.11 2.39
N MET A 311 -6.98 6.67 1.25
CA MET A 311 -8.02 7.36 0.49
C MET A 311 -9.23 6.44 0.36
N PRO A 312 -10.27 6.65 1.17
CA PRO A 312 -11.53 5.94 1.02
C PRO A 312 -12.18 6.19 -0.34
N VAL A 313 -13.04 5.27 -0.77
CA VAL A 313 -13.86 5.43 -1.98
C VAL A 313 -14.60 6.78 -1.96
N GLY A 314 -14.67 7.44 -3.11
CA GLY A 314 -15.29 8.78 -3.23
C GLY A 314 -14.47 9.93 -2.65
N CYS A 315 -13.33 9.67 -2.00
CA CYS A 315 -12.49 10.72 -1.43
C CYS A 315 -11.79 11.53 -2.53
N PHE A 316 -12.15 12.80 -2.64
CA PHE A 316 -11.55 13.75 -3.59
C PHE A 316 -10.17 14.17 -3.11
N HIS A 317 -9.14 13.92 -3.92
CA HIS A 317 -7.75 14.18 -3.52
C HIS A 317 -6.84 14.51 -4.69
N SER A 318 -5.69 15.11 -4.39
CA SER A 318 -4.61 15.36 -5.34
C SER A 318 -3.24 15.16 -4.71
N VAL A 319 -2.21 14.91 -5.53
CA VAL A 319 -0.83 14.74 -5.07
C VAL A 319 0.11 15.56 -5.96
N LEU A 320 0.84 16.51 -5.37
CA LEU A 320 1.83 17.35 -6.02
C LEU A 320 3.24 16.88 -5.62
N ASN A 321 4.11 16.60 -6.60
CA ASN A 321 5.53 16.41 -6.32
C ASN A 321 6.19 17.76 -6.04
N ILE A 322 6.70 17.93 -4.81
CA ILE A 322 7.20 19.22 -4.32
C ILE A 322 8.72 19.38 -4.32
N ILE A 323 9.48 18.36 -4.75
CA ILE A 323 10.96 18.41 -4.80
C ILE A 323 11.49 18.13 -6.20
N ASN A 324 12.81 18.32 -6.40
CA ASN A 324 13.50 18.10 -7.68
C ASN A 324 13.91 16.64 -7.93
N GLU A 325 13.20 15.68 -7.28
CA GLU A 325 13.34 14.25 -7.51
C GLU A 325 11.98 13.65 -7.84
N ASP A 326 11.96 12.48 -8.47
CA ASP A 326 10.73 11.75 -8.71
C ASP A 326 10.04 11.40 -7.39
N LEU A 327 8.73 11.62 -7.32
CA LEU A 327 7.88 11.07 -6.27
C LEU A 327 7.32 9.74 -6.77
N GLU A 328 7.66 8.66 -6.08
CA GLU A 328 7.16 7.32 -6.38
C GLU A 328 6.38 6.76 -5.20
N PHE A 329 5.22 6.21 -5.47
CA PHE A 329 4.44 5.49 -4.46
C PHE A 329 3.76 4.26 -5.06
N PHE A 330 3.55 3.28 -4.19
CA PHE A 330 2.71 2.12 -4.43
C PHE A 330 1.34 2.34 -3.82
N GLU A 331 0.32 2.00 -4.56
CA GLU A 331 -1.08 2.09 -4.17
C GLU A 331 -1.64 0.67 -4.08
N ILE A 332 -2.13 0.28 -2.91
CA ILE A 332 -2.92 -0.92 -2.77
C ILE A 332 -4.37 -0.53 -3.04
N LEU A 333 -4.94 -1.15 -4.04
CA LEU A 333 -6.31 -0.94 -4.48
C LEU A 333 -7.16 -2.06 -3.92
N TYR A 334 -8.26 -1.71 -3.25
CA TYR A 334 -9.23 -2.66 -2.72
C TYR A 334 -10.58 -2.43 -3.37
N ALA A 335 -11.24 -3.51 -3.82
CA ALA A 335 -12.65 -3.44 -4.16
C ALA A 335 -13.48 -3.04 -2.93
N GLU A 336 -14.65 -2.47 -3.15
CA GLU A 336 -15.52 -2.00 -2.08
C GLU A 336 -15.90 -3.11 -1.09
N ASN A 337 -16.02 -4.34 -1.58
CA ASN A 337 -16.24 -5.53 -0.78
C ASN A 337 -15.57 -6.76 -1.40
N ASP A 338 -15.45 -7.84 -0.64
CA ASP A 338 -14.76 -9.07 -1.02
C ASP A 338 -15.37 -9.81 -2.22
N GLN A 339 -16.62 -9.57 -2.53
CA GLN A 339 -17.35 -10.22 -3.64
C GLN A 339 -17.24 -9.43 -4.95
N SER A 340 -16.79 -8.17 -4.86
CA SER A 340 -16.66 -7.29 -6.02
C SER A 340 -15.35 -7.52 -6.73
N THR A 341 -15.39 -7.56 -8.06
CA THR A 341 -14.18 -7.42 -8.87
C THR A 341 -13.68 -6.00 -8.81
N LEU A 342 -12.37 -5.83 -8.63
CA LEU A 342 -11.72 -4.52 -8.58
C LEU A 342 -11.97 -3.76 -9.89
N ASN A 343 -12.54 -2.56 -9.78
CA ASN A 343 -12.73 -1.64 -10.89
C ASN A 343 -12.26 -0.23 -10.47
N SER A 344 -10.99 0.05 -10.65
CA SER A 344 -10.34 1.27 -10.15
C SER A 344 -10.48 2.44 -11.14
N ASN A 345 -11.71 2.76 -11.53
CA ASN A 345 -11.99 3.94 -12.33
C ASN A 345 -11.87 5.22 -11.50
N THR A 346 -11.30 6.25 -12.12
CA THR A 346 -11.18 7.58 -11.51
C THR A 346 -11.89 8.62 -12.34
N ILE A 347 -12.52 9.58 -11.66
CA ILE A 347 -13.07 10.78 -12.27
C ILE A 347 -12.19 11.97 -11.84
N SER A 348 -11.56 12.65 -12.82
CA SER A 348 -10.84 13.90 -12.56
C SER A 348 -11.80 15.10 -12.61
N ILE A 349 -11.38 16.21 -12.00
CA ILE A 349 -12.24 17.38 -11.84
C ILE A 349 -12.78 17.91 -13.18
N LEU A 350 -11.94 18.09 -14.20
CA LEU A 350 -12.39 18.65 -15.47
C LEU A 350 -13.23 17.65 -16.26
N ILE A 351 -12.90 16.34 -16.22
CA ILE A 351 -13.74 15.28 -16.80
C ILE A 351 -15.13 15.28 -16.17
N GLY A 352 -15.20 15.44 -14.84
CA GLY A 352 -16.48 15.53 -14.12
C GLY A 352 -17.30 16.75 -14.56
N ILE A 353 -16.67 17.91 -14.75
CA ILE A 353 -17.33 19.11 -15.25
C ILE A 353 -17.83 18.89 -16.68
N GLN A 354 -17.01 18.32 -17.56
CA GLN A 354 -17.35 18.07 -18.97
C GLN A 354 -18.47 17.02 -19.15
N ALA A 355 -18.76 16.22 -18.12
CA ALA A 355 -19.88 15.29 -18.11
C ALA A 355 -21.24 15.96 -17.86
N LEU A 356 -21.25 17.24 -17.45
CA LEU A 356 -22.44 18.03 -17.18
C LEU A 356 -22.77 18.95 -18.39
N SER A 357 -24.01 19.45 -18.45
CA SER A 357 -24.29 20.57 -19.36
C SER A 357 -23.68 21.87 -18.82
N SER A 358 -23.37 22.82 -19.70
CA SER A 358 -22.68 24.06 -19.33
C SER A 358 -23.46 24.91 -18.32
N ASP A 359 -24.78 24.94 -18.41
CA ASP A 359 -25.67 25.63 -17.49
C ASP A 359 -25.69 24.99 -16.09
N VAL A 360 -25.75 23.66 -16.01
CA VAL A 360 -25.68 22.91 -14.74
C VAL A 360 -24.31 23.11 -14.09
N ALA A 361 -23.22 22.98 -14.87
CA ALA A 361 -21.87 23.21 -14.34
C ALA A 361 -21.65 24.66 -13.90
N ALA A 362 -22.17 25.64 -14.63
CA ALA A 362 -22.11 27.04 -14.29
C ALA A 362 -22.84 27.33 -12.97
N GLY A 363 -24.06 26.82 -12.81
CA GLY A 363 -24.84 26.95 -11.58
C GLY A 363 -24.13 26.29 -10.38
N ALA A 364 -23.56 25.10 -10.56
CA ALA A 364 -22.85 24.38 -9.49
C ALA A 364 -21.56 25.07 -9.05
N LEU A 365 -20.84 25.72 -9.97
CA LEU A 365 -19.55 26.39 -9.72
C LEU A 365 -19.68 27.88 -9.38
N GLY A 366 -20.88 28.47 -9.52
CA GLY A 366 -21.08 29.91 -9.37
C GLY A 366 -20.36 30.74 -10.45
N LEU A 367 -20.20 30.19 -11.66
CA LEU A 367 -19.54 30.82 -12.81
C LEU A 367 -20.58 31.21 -13.87
N SER A 368 -20.18 32.07 -14.83
CA SER A 368 -21.01 32.27 -16.01
C SER A 368 -20.92 31.07 -16.96
N VAL A 369 -21.95 30.85 -17.76
CA VAL A 369 -21.98 29.78 -18.78
C VAL A 369 -20.82 29.94 -19.77
N ASP A 370 -20.51 31.15 -20.22
CA ASP A 370 -19.36 31.42 -21.12
C ASP A 370 -18.01 30.98 -20.54
N HIS A 371 -17.81 31.13 -19.22
CA HIS A 371 -16.60 30.67 -18.56
C HIS A 371 -16.51 29.13 -18.54
N VAL A 372 -17.63 28.47 -18.28
CA VAL A 372 -17.70 27.01 -18.26
C VAL A 372 -17.52 26.44 -19.67
N GLU A 373 -18.16 27.01 -20.68
CA GLU A 373 -17.98 26.62 -22.08
C GLU A 373 -16.53 26.70 -22.52
N LYS A 374 -15.83 27.80 -22.17
CA LYS A 374 -14.38 27.90 -22.40
C LYS A 374 -13.58 26.80 -21.70
N MET A 375 -13.90 26.44 -20.46
CA MET A 375 -13.27 25.34 -19.77
C MET A 375 -13.53 24.01 -20.49
N MET A 376 -14.74 23.79 -20.98
CA MET A 376 -15.14 22.56 -21.66
C MET A 376 -14.47 22.37 -23.04
N THR A 377 -13.94 23.42 -23.68
CA THR A 377 -13.19 23.31 -24.94
C THR A 377 -11.77 22.74 -24.76
N HIS A 378 -11.25 22.73 -23.53
CA HIS A 378 -9.92 22.20 -23.25
C HIS A 378 -9.96 20.67 -23.12
N GLU A 379 -8.89 20.02 -23.59
CA GLU A 379 -8.69 18.59 -23.30
C GLU A 379 -8.53 18.38 -21.78
N ALA A 380 -9.38 17.54 -21.22
CA ALA A 380 -9.35 17.28 -19.79
C ALA A 380 -8.16 16.39 -19.39
N PRO A 381 -7.25 16.86 -18.54
CA PRO A 381 -6.16 16.03 -18.06
C PRO A 381 -6.72 14.91 -17.18
N LYS A 382 -6.58 13.68 -17.63
CA LYS A 382 -7.09 12.51 -16.89
C LYS A 382 -6.23 12.17 -15.68
N TYR A 383 -4.91 12.36 -15.79
CA TYR A 383 -3.97 11.89 -14.77
C TYR A 383 -3.05 12.98 -14.23
N MET A 384 -2.29 13.67 -15.03
CA MET A 384 -1.22 14.56 -14.60
C MET A 384 -1.17 15.86 -15.38
N VAL A 385 -0.76 16.95 -14.72
CA VAL A 385 -0.48 18.26 -15.31
C VAL A 385 0.77 18.88 -14.68
N GLN A 386 1.41 19.79 -15.42
CA GLN A 386 2.46 20.64 -14.86
C GLN A 386 1.83 21.65 -13.90
N PHE A 387 2.34 21.71 -12.67
CA PHE A 387 1.86 22.65 -11.64
C PHE A 387 2.48 24.04 -11.79
#